data_d14b3620508bd36e59304eb509e04290
#
_entry.id   d14b3620508bd36e59304eb509e04290
#
_cell.length_a   1.000
_cell.length_b   1.000
_cell.length_c   1.000
_cell.angle_alpha   90.00
_cell.angle_beta   90.00
_cell.angle_gamma   90.00
#
_symmetry.space_group_name_H-M   'P 1'
#
loop_
_entity.id
_entity.type
_entity.pdbx_description
1 polymer ?
#
loop_
_entity_poly.entity_id
_entity_poly.type
_entity_poly.pdbx_seq_one_letter_code
_entity_poly.pdbx_strand_id
1 'polypeptide(L)'
;QLSKYCGEDKAMELMDQVITNFKRFHPKPEEVQCSNPEAEPDFIKPYFGLRLFPVWHVGTDYLSEIAKNWYDYLVSKGVQFHWETKVTSINFRHNEVIMHSVKPEFATMDNDSIFYDELIFAVGKSGIDFAQELANHYQLPDEPKSVQIGVRFEAPQKHFQKLIDVSYDFKLYRKFEDKGVSLRSFCTNNNAAYVAVEETYGDHSYNGHAKKDMRYRNDMTNFGILMEINGIEDPFAWSREVVNKLQFNGTGLYYSPTRIPSSTSEGNDVSAFQIDNLSGVENVMGEYWTYIMDFIEDMKKVFPTLQDDWGIYIPEVKYLSPEPLVNYRNLSLTKFANVHFVGDALSARGITVSGAQAIYVAEDILSYYLRDTEYPEFISHYVA
;
A
#
# COMPACT_ATOMS: atom_id res chain seq x y z
N GLN A 1 3.69 -12.52 -1.73
CA GLN A 1 3.92 -11.99 -3.10
C GLN A 1 5.37 -12.20 -3.54
N LEU A 2 6.36 -11.70 -2.78
CA LEU A 2 7.78 -11.84 -3.14
C LEU A 2 8.24 -13.31 -3.15
N SER A 3 7.77 -14.12 -2.20
CA SER A 3 8.16 -15.54 -2.08
C SER A 3 7.86 -16.40 -3.31
N LYS A 4 6.91 -15.99 -4.15
CA LYS A 4 6.67 -16.67 -5.44
C LYS A 4 7.86 -16.59 -6.41
N TYR A 5 8.70 -15.56 -6.26
CA TYR A 5 9.86 -15.33 -7.13
C TYR A 5 11.15 -15.93 -6.58
N CYS A 6 11.40 -15.80 -5.27
CA CYS A 6 12.69 -16.15 -4.67
C CYS A 6 12.62 -17.16 -3.51
N GLY A 7 11.44 -17.71 -3.20
CA GLY A 7 11.22 -18.57 -2.03
C GLY A 7 11.06 -17.78 -0.74
N GLU A 8 10.63 -18.46 0.32
CA GLU A 8 10.28 -17.81 1.60
C GLU A 8 11.51 -17.26 2.33
N ASP A 9 12.58 -18.04 2.45
CA ASP A 9 13.80 -17.66 3.18
C ASP A 9 14.44 -16.40 2.60
N LYS A 10 14.62 -16.36 1.27
CA LYS A 10 15.17 -15.18 0.59
C LYS A 10 14.23 -13.99 0.68
N ALA A 11 12.93 -14.20 0.60
CA ALA A 11 11.96 -13.12 0.77
C ALA A 11 12.02 -12.50 2.18
N MET A 12 12.20 -13.32 3.22
CA MET A 12 12.37 -12.84 4.60
C MET A 12 13.67 -12.07 4.76
N GLU A 13 14.79 -12.60 4.26
CA GLU A 13 16.10 -11.91 4.26
C GLU A 13 16.01 -10.52 3.63
N LEU A 14 15.38 -10.41 2.44
CA LEU A 14 15.22 -9.13 1.75
C LEU A 14 14.32 -8.16 2.52
N MET A 15 13.27 -8.65 3.15
CA MET A 15 12.42 -7.81 4.01
C MET A 15 13.18 -7.30 5.23
N ASP A 16 14.03 -8.10 5.84
CA ASP A 16 14.89 -7.68 6.96
C ASP A 16 15.91 -6.61 6.54
N GLN A 17 16.44 -6.69 5.31
CA GLN A 17 17.30 -5.65 4.76
C GLN A 17 16.54 -4.32 4.58
N VAL A 18 15.27 -4.34 4.13
CA VAL A 18 14.43 -3.13 4.07
C VAL A 18 14.26 -2.51 5.45
N ILE A 19 13.93 -3.33 6.46
CA ILE A 19 13.76 -2.88 7.84
C ILE A 19 15.07 -2.25 8.37
N THR A 20 16.21 -2.88 8.09
CA THR A 20 17.53 -2.38 8.46
C THR A 20 17.80 -1.00 7.85
N ASN A 21 17.46 -0.81 6.56
CA ASN A 21 17.57 0.49 5.90
C ASN A 21 16.65 1.55 6.52
N PHE A 22 15.40 1.21 6.83
CA PHE A 22 14.51 2.14 7.52
C PHE A 22 15.05 2.56 8.89
N LYS A 23 15.57 1.61 9.68
CA LYS A 23 16.21 1.91 10.97
C LYS A 23 17.44 2.81 10.83
N ARG A 24 18.27 2.55 9.81
CA ARG A 24 19.49 3.34 9.54
C ARG A 24 19.20 4.83 9.32
N PHE A 25 18.09 5.14 8.67
CA PHE A 25 17.71 6.52 8.35
C PHE A 25 16.67 7.11 9.31
N HIS A 26 16.19 6.32 10.27
CA HIS A 26 15.25 6.79 11.28
C HIS A 26 15.94 7.72 12.29
N PRO A 27 15.34 8.89 12.65
CA PRO A 27 15.94 9.82 13.62
C PRO A 27 16.07 9.22 15.01
N LYS A 28 15.25 8.21 15.33
CA LYS A 28 15.24 7.49 16.61
C LYS A 28 15.08 5.99 16.38
N PRO A 29 16.11 5.29 15.90
CA PRO A 29 16.00 3.88 15.52
C PRO A 29 15.64 2.94 16.67
N GLU A 30 15.93 3.34 17.92
CA GLU A 30 15.57 2.60 19.14
C GLU A 30 14.05 2.54 19.39
N GLU A 31 13.30 3.49 18.85
CA GLU A 31 11.83 3.49 18.93
C GLU A 31 11.18 2.52 17.94
N VAL A 32 11.92 2.02 16.93
CA VAL A 32 11.44 1.06 15.95
C VAL A 32 11.47 -0.34 16.53
N GLN A 33 10.37 -0.74 17.14
CA GLN A 33 10.23 -2.04 17.78
C GLN A 33 9.35 -2.97 16.95
N CYS A 34 9.66 -4.27 17.00
CA CYS A 34 8.83 -5.30 16.42
C CYS A 34 7.70 -5.70 17.36
N SER A 35 6.47 -5.64 16.91
CA SER A 35 5.38 -6.35 17.58
C SER A 35 5.35 -7.78 17.07
N ASN A 36 5.81 -8.72 17.90
CA ASN A 36 5.84 -10.13 17.54
C ASN A 36 4.73 -10.88 18.32
N PRO A 37 3.69 -11.36 17.63
CA PRO A 37 2.59 -12.04 18.30
C PRO A 37 3.02 -13.43 18.78
N GLU A 38 2.68 -13.77 20.02
CA GLU A 38 3.07 -15.04 20.63
C GLU A 38 2.09 -16.20 20.35
N ALA A 39 0.77 -15.92 20.29
CA ALA A 39 -0.26 -16.92 20.07
C ALA A 39 -1.56 -16.32 19.50
N GLU A 40 -2.30 -17.13 18.75
CA GLU A 40 -3.64 -16.76 18.28
C GLU A 40 -4.68 -16.91 19.39
N PRO A 41 -5.48 -15.87 19.68
CA PRO A 41 -6.54 -15.96 20.68
C PRO A 41 -7.74 -16.77 20.16
N ASP A 42 -8.21 -17.74 20.96
CA ASP A 42 -9.28 -18.66 20.58
C ASP A 42 -10.66 -18.00 20.39
N PHE A 43 -10.91 -16.84 21.04
CA PHE A 43 -12.21 -16.16 20.97
C PHE A 43 -12.56 -15.60 19.59
N ILE A 44 -11.57 -15.50 18.69
CA ILE A 44 -11.76 -15.02 17.31
C ILE A 44 -12.30 -16.12 16.38
N LYS A 45 -11.83 -17.36 16.58
CA LYS A 45 -12.02 -18.51 15.68
C LYS A 45 -13.47 -18.83 15.29
N PRO A 46 -14.50 -18.63 16.13
CA PRO A 46 -15.88 -18.93 15.75
C PRO A 46 -16.41 -18.07 14.57
N TYR A 47 -15.83 -16.89 14.35
CA TYR A 47 -16.34 -15.90 13.39
C TYR A 47 -15.35 -15.53 12.31
N PHE A 48 -14.05 -15.53 12.62
CA PHE A 48 -12.99 -15.12 11.71
C PHE A 48 -11.83 -16.10 11.70
N GLY A 49 -11.21 -16.25 10.55
CA GLY A 49 -9.82 -16.63 10.51
C GLY A 49 -8.96 -15.45 10.97
N LEU A 50 -7.84 -15.72 11.61
CA LEU A 50 -6.90 -14.72 12.11
C LEU A 50 -5.53 -14.98 11.49
N ARG A 51 -4.86 -13.92 11.08
CA ARG A 51 -3.44 -13.94 10.73
C ARG A 51 -2.71 -12.91 11.56
N LEU A 52 -1.68 -13.34 12.24
CA LEU A 52 -0.77 -12.53 13.02
C LEU A 52 0.62 -12.59 12.36
N PHE A 53 1.32 -11.45 12.33
CA PHE A 53 2.69 -11.40 11.84
C PHE A 53 3.47 -10.32 12.56
N PRO A 54 4.80 -10.45 12.56
CA PRO A 54 5.67 -9.41 13.08
C PRO A 54 5.49 -8.12 12.28
N VAL A 55 5.34 -7.00 12.98
CA VAL A 55 5.25 -5.66 12.37
C VAL A 55 6.29 -4.75 12.98
N TRP A 56 7.10 -4.13 12.13
CA TRP A 56 8.02 -3.08 12.51
C TRP A 56 7.38 -1.72 12.27
N HIS A 57 7.13 -0.98 13.33
CA HIS A 57 6.44 0.29 13.25
C HIS A 57 7.44 1.44 13.32
N VAL A 58 7.56 2.19 12.22
CA VAL A 58 8.46 3.35 12.13
C VAL A 58 7.80 4.68 12.54
N GLY A 59 6.45 4.73 12.59
CA GLY A 59 5.70 5.96 12.84
C GLY A 59 5.51 6.80 11.57
N THR A 60 4.28 7.19 11.30
CA THR A 60 3.96 8.04 10.13
C THR A 60 4.57 9.45 10.28
N ASP A 61 4.68 9.94 11.50
CA ASP A 61 5.29 11.22 11.88
C ASP A 61 6.78 11.32 11.56
N TYR A 62 7.50 10.18 11.46
CA TYR A 62 8.93 10.15 11.11
C TYR A 62 9.22 9.92 9.63
N LEU A 63 8.22 9.56 8.80
CA LEU A 63 8.47 9.17 7.41
C LEU A 63 9.14 10.26 6.57
N SER A 64 8.77 11.51 6.76
CA SER A 64 9.38 12.65 6.04
C SER A 64 10.86 12.83 6.40
N GLU A 65 11.21 12.65 7.66
CA GLU A 65 12.60 12.75 8.11
C GLU A 65 13.43 11.55 7.67
N ILE A 66 12.89 10.34 7.74
CA ILE A 66 13.51 9.13 7.17
C ILE A 66 13.80 9.33 5.68
N ALA A 67 12.80 9.78 4.92
CA ALA A 67 12.95 10.03 3.49
C ALA A 67 14.03 11.07 3.20
N LYS A 68 14.07 12.16 3.98
CA LYS A 68 15.09 13.19 3.85
C LYS A 68 16.50 12.65 4.15
N ASN A 69 16.69 11.93 5.25
CA ASN A 69 17.98 11.35 5.63
C ASN A 69 18.48 10.37 4.57
N TRP A 70 17.56 9.57 4.02
CA TRP A 70 17.88 8.61 2.95
C TRP A 70 18.24 9.35 1.65
N TYR A 71 17.49 10.38 1.28
CA TYR A 71 17.78 11.22 0.13
C TYR A 71 19.18 11.87 0.25
N ASP A 72 19.49 12.52 1.38
CA ASP A 72 20.77 13.16 1.60
C ASP A 72 21.94 12.16 1.49
N TYR A 73 21.76 10.95 1.99
CA TYR A 73 22.72 9.85 1.84
C TYR A 73 22.92 9.49 0.37
N LEU A 74 21.85 9.29 -0.39
CA LEU A 74 21.93 8.91 -1.81
C LEU A 74 22.61 10.00 -2.65
N VAL A 75 22.28 11.26 -2.40
CA VAL A 75 22.96 12.42 -3.03
C VAL A 75 24.46 12.40 -2.71
N SER A 76 24.84 12.13 -1.46
CA SER A 76 26.25 12.03 -1.06
C SER A 76 27.00 10.89 -1.75
N LYS A 77 26.28 9.89 -2.30
CA LYS A 77 26.80 8.77 -3.10
C LYS A 77 26.77 9.02 -4.60
N GLY A 78 26.37 10.21 -5.04
CA GLY A 78 26.33 10.62 -6.45
C GLY A 78 25.08 10.23 -7.22
N VAL A 79 24.01 9.79 -6.52
CA VAL A 79 22.71 9.56 -7.14
C VAL A 79 22.11 10.87 -7.59
N GLN A 80 21.68 10.96 -8.82
CA GLN A 80 21.03 12.13 -9.41
C GLN A 80 19.50 12.03 -9.28
N PHE A 81 18.86 13.12 -8.87
CA PHE A 81 17.42 13.22 -8.75
C PHE A 81 16.90 14.31 -9.67
N HIS A 82 15.94 13.97 -10.52
CA HIS A 82 15.25 14.90 -11.40
C HIS A 82 13.90 15.30 -10.79
N TRP A 83 13.89 16.31 -9.93
CA TRP A 83 12.70 16.82 -9.27
C TRP A 83 11.81 17.61 -10.22
N GLU A 84 10.50 17.66 -9.93
CA GLU A 84 9.52 18.39 -10.75
C GLU A 84 9.61 18.01 -12.23
N THR A 85 9.89 16.74 -12.48
CA THR A 85 10.10 16.16 -13.81
C THR A 85 9.16 14.98 -13.99
N LYS A 86 8.37 15.01 -15.05
CA LYS A 86 7.46 13.92 -15.42
C LYS A 86 8.02 13.12 -16.57
N VAL A 87 8.11 11.81 -16.40
CA VAL A 87 8.34 10.87 -17.50
C VAL A 87 7.05 10.77 -18.30
N THR A 88 7.13 11.04 -19.58
CA THR A 88 5.97 11.08 -20.50
C THR A 88 5.97 9.95 -21.50
N SER A 89 7.13 9.36 -21.78
CA SER A 89 7.25 8.19 -22.64
C SER A 89 8.49 7.39 -22.28
N ILE A 90 8.44 6.10 -22.51
CA ILE A 90 9.60 5.21 -22.41
C ILE A 90 9.66 4.36 -23.66
N ASN A 91 10.81 4.40 -24.34
CA ASN A 91 11.07 3.55 -25.49
C ASN A 91 11.92 2.34 -25.05
N PHE A 92 11.28 1.22 -24.77
CA PHE A 92 11.96 -0.01 -24.32
C PHE A 92 12.89 -0.61 -25.40
N ARG A 93 12.64 -0.31 -26.69
CA ARG A 93 13.46 -0.83 -27.80
C ARG A 93 14.75 -0.06 -28.00
N HIS A 94 14.76 1.21 -27.64
CA HIS A 94 15.91 2.10 -27.79
C HIS A 94 16.55 2.46 -26.45
N ASN A 95 16.06 1.90 -25.33
CA ASN A 95 16.54 2.17 -23.97
C ASN A 95 16.50 3.67 -23.64
N GLU A 96 15.40 4.35 -23.97
CA GLU A 96 15.27 5.79 -23.85
C GLU A 96 14.07 6.15 -22.96
N VAL A 97 14.28 7.06 -22.03
CA VAL A 97 13.23 7.69 -21.21
C VAL A 97 13.09 9.13 -21.64
N ILE A 98 11.89 9.54 -22.02
CA ILE A 98 11.55 10.91 -22.39
C ILE A 98 10.81 11.56 -21.23
N MET A 99 11.27 12.73 -20.83
CA MET A 99 10.74 13.46 -19.69
C MET A 99 10.70 14.95 -19.95
N HIS A 100 9.86 15.68 -19.19
CA HIS A 100 9.85 17.13 -19.22
C HIS A 100 9.57 17.71 -17.83
N SER A 101 9.98 18.95 -17.63
CA SER A 101 9.71 19.70 -16.42
C SER A 101 8.21 19.97 -16.29
N VAL A 102 7.67 19.80 -15.09
CA VAL A 102 6.28 20.18 -14.74
C VAL A 102 6.17 21.64 -14.29
N LYS A 103 7.28 22.38 -14.22
CA LYS A 103 7.26 23.81 -13.91
C LYS A 103 6.72 24.61 -15.09
N PRO A 104 5.73 25.51 -14.86
CA PRO A 104 5.13 26.29 -15.95
C PRO A 104 6.16 27.12 -16.75
N GLU A 105 7.17 27.66 -16.08
CA GLU A 105 8.24 28.48 -16.68
C GLU A 105 9.16 27.67 -17.61
N PHE A 106 9.20 26.35 -17.47
CA PHE A 106 10.03 25.44 -18.29
C PHE A 106 9.21 24.50 -19.17
N ALA A 107 7.88 24.59 -19.13
CA ALA A 107 6.99 23.71 -19.88
C ALA A 107 7.12 23.78 -21.41
N THR A 108 7.81 24.80 -21.92
CA THR A 108 8.06 25.01 -23.36
C THR A 108 9.47 24.57 -23.77
N MET A 109 10.30 24.12 -22.86
CA MET A 109 11.63 23.58 -23.16
C MET A 109 11.52 22.20 -23.79
N ASP A 110 12.47 21.88 -24.66
CA ASP A 110 12.54 20.58 -25.33
C ASP A 110 12.46 19.42 -24.34
N ASN A 111 11.85 18.33 -24.77
CA ASN A 111 11.84 17.10 -24.00
C ASN A 111 13.29 16.65 -23.76
N ASP A 112 13.65 16.45 -22.51
CA ASP A 112 14.91 15.80 -22.17
C ASP A 112 14.76 14.30 -22.37
N SER A 113 15.80 13.67 -22.94
CA SER A 113 15.87 12.22 -23.00
C SER A 113 17.11 11.69 -22.29
N ILE A 114 16.95 10.56 -21.63
CA ILE A 114 18.02 9.82 -20.97
C ILE A 114 18.05 8.41 -21.53
N PHE A 115 19.23 7.95 -21.94
CA PHE A 115 19.45 6.55 -22.30
C PHE A 115 19.86 5.78 -21.04
N TYR A 116 19.39 4.54 -20.93
CA TYR A 116 19.67 3.67 -19.80
C TYR A 116 20.24 2.33 -20.24
N ASP A 117 21.06 1.75 -19.38
CA ASP A 117 21.51 0.35 -19.50
C ASP A 117 20.47 -0.58 -18.86
N GLU A 118 20.01 -0.21 -17.67
CA GLU A 118 18.96 -0.90 -16.90
C GLU A 118 17.89 0.08 -16.44
N LEU A 119 16.62 -0.30 -16.55
CA LEU A 119 15.49 0.49 -16.10
C LEU A 119 14.73 -0.23 -14.98
N ILE A 120 14.63 0.38 -13.82
CA ILE A 120 13.77 -0.08 -12.73
C ILE A 120 12.51 0.80 -12.71
N PHE A 121 11.37 0.22 -13.09
CA PHE A 121 10.10 0.90 -13.17
C PHE A 121 9.35 0.78 -11.83
N ALA A 122 9.42 1.83 -11.00
CA ALA A 122 8.94 1.88 -9.62
C ALA A 122 8.01 3.07 -9.38
N VAL A 123 6.97 3.21 -10.18
CA VAL A 123 6.11 4.41 -10.26
C VAL A 123 5.09 4.55 -9.13
N GLY A 124 4.95 3.55 -8.28
CA GLY A 124 3.97 3.56 -7.19
C GLY A 124 2.52 3.57 -7.68
N LYS A 125 1.59 3.83 -6.74
CA LYS A 125 0.14 3.80 -6.99
C LYS A 125 -0.30 4.85 -8.03
N SER A 126 0.27 6.05 -7.98
CA SER A 126 -0.09 7.14 -8.91
C SER A 126 0.40 6.94 -10.33
N GLY A 127 1.28 5.99 -10.57
CA GLY A 127 1.79 5.65 -11.90
C GLY A 127 1.15 4.41 -12.53
N ILE A 128 0.08 3.87 -11.96
CA ILE A 128 -0.61 2.66 -12.48
C ILE A 128 -1.12 2.90 -13.90
N ASP A 129 -1.73 4.06 -14.19
CA ASP A 129 -2.22 4.38 -15.54
C ASP A 129 -1.08 4.37 -16.56
N PHE A 130 0.06 4.96 -16.21
CA PHE A 130 1.23 4.96 -17.08
C PHE A 130 1.80 3.55 -17.29
N ALA A 131 1.80 2.72 -16.23
CA ALA A 131 2.16 1.30 -16.35
C ALA A 131 1.22 0.55 -17.30
N GLN A 132 -0.08 0.82 -17.21
CA GLN A 132 -1.10 0.23 -18.08
C GLN A 132 -0.95 0.68 -19.53
N GLU A 133 -0.70 1.97 -19.78
CA GLU A 133 -0.43 2.51 -21.12
C GLU A 133 0.77 1.83 -21.76
N LEU A 134 1.87 1.66 -21.01
CA LEU A 134 3.06 0.95 -21.48
C LEU A 134 2.79 -0.52 -21.75
N ALA A 135 2.05 -1.19 -20.84
CA ALA A 135 1.67 -2.59 -21.02
C ALA A 135 0.86 -2.80 -22.31
N ASN A 136 -0.12 -1.93 -22.58
CA ASN A 136 -0.93 -1.97 -23.78
C ASN A 136 -0.09 -1.67 -25.04
N HIS A 137 0.75 -0.61 -24.99
CA HIS A 137 1.59 -0.21 -26.14
C HIS A 137 2.56 -1.32 -26.57
N TYR A 138 3.19 -1.98 -25.59
CA TYR A 138 4.14 -3.06 -25.85
C TYR A 138 3.50 -4.45 -25.90
N GLN A 139 2.16 -4.53 -25.73
CA GLN A 139 1.41 -5.79 -25.68
C GLN A 139 2.06 -6.76 -24.68
N LEU A 140 2.34 -6.26 -23.48
CA LEU A 140 2.92 -7.10 -22.43
C LEU A 140 1.86 -8.13 -21.99
N PRO A 141 2.23 -9.41 -21.89
CA PRO A 141 1.34 -10.39 -21.29
C PRO A 141 1.18 -10.10 -19.80
N ASP A 142 -0.03 -10.25 -19.27
CA ASP A 142 -0.37 -9.93 -17.90
C ASP A 142 -1.27 -10.99 -17.24
N GLU A 143 -1.41 -10.91 -15.92
CA GLU A 143 -2.36 -11.67 -15.13
C GLU A 143 -3.50 -10.74 -14.67
N PRO A 144 -4.78 -11.17 -14.81
CA PRO A 144 -5.91 -10.37 -14.33
C PRO A 144 -5.88 -10.23 -12.80
N LYS A 145 -6.40 -9.12 -12.30
CA LYS A 145 -6.48 -8.81 -10.87
C LYS A 145 -7.92 -8.80 -10.38
N SER A 146 -8.08 -8.99 -9.07
CA SER A 146 -9.34 -8.82 -8.37
C SER A 146 -9.63 -7.34 -8.08
N VAL A 147 -10.90 -7.01 -7.88
CA VAL A 147 -11.28 -5.74 -7.25
C VAL A 147 -10.94 -5.79 -5.77
N GLN A 148 -10.39 -4.71 -5.21
CA GLN A 148 -10.21 -4.55 -3.78
C GLN A 148 -10.82 -3.23 -3.31
N ILE A 149 -12.00 -3.30 -2.72
CA ILE A 149 -12.78 -2.14 -2.24
C ILE A 149 -13.43 -2.45 -0.88
N GLY A 150 -13.65 -1.43 -0.10
CA GLY A 150 -14.29 -1.55 1.20
C GLY A 150 -14.40 -0.23 1.93
N VAL A 151 -14.21 -0.27 3.25
CA VAL A 151 -14.38 0.88 4.15
C VAL A 151 -13.21 0.99 5.11
N ARG A 152 -12.93 2.20 5.58
CA ARG A 152 -12.05 2.46 6.72
C ARG A 152 -12.88 2.49 7.99
N PHE A 153 -12.76 1.45 8.79
CA PHE A 153 -13.44 1.30 10.08
C PHE A 153 -12.65 1.99 11.19
N GLU A 154 -13.34 2.67 12.11
CA GLU A 154 -12.75 3.20 13.33
C GLU A 154 -13.66 2.99 14.55
N ALA A 155 -13.04 2.82 15.71
CA ALA A 155 -13.74 2.75 17.00
C ALA A 155 -12.77 3.05 18.16
N PRO A 156 -13.31 3.34 19.39
CA PRO A 156 -12.46 3.41 20.58
C PRO A 156 -11.65 2.12 20.79
N GLN A 157 -10.35 2.26 20.99
CA GLN A 157 -9.40 1.16 21.11
C GLN A 157 -9.78 0.15 22.20
N LYS A 158 -10.40 0.61 23.29
CA LYS A 158 -10.87 -0.23 24.42
C LYS A 158 -11.65 -1.47 23.98
N HIS A 159 -12.37 -1.41 22.85
CA HIS A 159 -13.16 -2.53 22.34
C HIS A 159 -12.29 -3.67 21.78
N PHE A 160 -11.13 -3.34 21.27
CA PHE A 160 -10.19 -4.27 20.63
C PHE A 160 -8.97 -4.61 21.49
N GLN A 161 -8.91 -4.09 22.74
CA GLN A 161 -7.71 -4.17 23.58
C GLN A 161 -7.16 -5.59 23.71
N LYS A 162 -8.04 -6.58 23.92
CA LYS A 162 -7.63 -7.99 24.05
C LYS A 162 -6.90 -8.54 22.82
N LEU A 163 -7.21 -8.02 21.63
CA LEU A 163 -6.56 -8.43 20.38
C LEU A 163 -5.29 -7.60 20.14
N ILE A 164 -5.34 -6.30 20.46
CA ILE A 164 -4.19 -5.39 20.35
C ILE A 164 -3.05 -5.82 21.27
N ASP A 165 -3.35 -6.32 22.47
CA ASP A 165 -2.36 -6.85 23.42
C ASP A 165 -1.62 -8.08 22.87
N VAL A 166 -2.27 -8.83 21.95
CA VAL A 166 -1.64 -9.98 21.29
C VAL A 166 -0.86 -9.55 20.05
N SER A 167 -1.40 -8.62 19.26
CA SER A 167 -0.75 -8.16 18.03
C SER A 167 -1.15 -6.74 17.70
N TYR A 168 -0.16 -5.92 17.36
CA TYR A 168 -0.39 -4.53 16.91
C TYR A 168 -1.19 -4.47 15.60
N ASP A 169 -0.82 -5.25 14.60
CA ASP A 169 -1.54 -5.37 13.32
C ASP A 169 -2.07 -6.78 13.16
N PHE A 170 -3.36 -6.92 13.32
CA PHE A 170 -4.08 -8.17 13.17
C PHE A 170 -4.84 -8.19 11.85
N LYS A 171 -4.99 -9.37 11.24
CA LYS A 171 -5.84 -9.56 10.07
C LYS A 171 -6.94 -10.56 10.36
N LEU A 172 -8.11 -10.03 10.65
CA LEU A 172 -9.35 -10.80 10.64
C LEU A 172 -9.72 -11.06 9.19
N TYR A 173 -10.05 -12.29 8.84
CA TYR A 173 -10.48 -12.58 7.49
C TYR A 173 -11.68 -13.52 7.47
N ARG A 174 -12.53 -13.34 6.45
CA ARG A 174 -13.69 -14.17 6.19
C ARG A 174 -13.81 -14.44 4.68
N LYS A 175 -14.13 -15.68 4.31
CA LYS A 175 -14.30 -16.07 2.90
C LYS A 175 -15.73 -16.50 2.65
N PHE A 176 -16.23 -16.11 1.49
CA PHE A 176 -17.49 -16.55 0.92
C PHE A 176 -17.16 -17.27 -0.39
N GLU A 177 -16.73 -18.54 -0.26
CA GLU A 177 -16.10 -19.31 -1.36
C GLU A 177 -17.05 -19.49 -2.55
N ASP A 178 -18.34 -19.71 -2.29
CA ASP A 178 -19.40 -19.86 -3.29
C ASP A 178 -19.69 -18.56 -4.07
N LYS A 179 -19.20 -17.42 -3.60
CA LYS A 179 -19.40 -16.10 -4.18
C LYS A 179 -18.14 -15.49 -4.80
N GLY A 180 -16.99 -16.15 -4.67
CA GLY A 180 -15.71 -15.59 -5.11
C GLY A 180 -15.30 -14.32 -4.36
N VAL A 181 -15.84 -14.12 -3.14
CA VAL A 181 -15.62 -12.94 -2.31
C VAL A 181 -14.86 -13.30 -1.04
N SER A 182 -13.88 -12.49 -0.68
CA SER A 182 -13.24 -12.59 0.62
C SER A 182 -13.08 -11.20 1.25
N LEU A 183 -13.20 -11.11 2.58
CA LEU A 183 -12.97 -9.88 3.33
C LEU A 183 -11.82 -10.07 4.30
N ARG A 184 -11.09 -8.99 4.51
CA ARG A 184 -10.04 -8.95 5.53
C ARG A 184 -9.90 -7.56 6.14
N SER A 185 -9.56 -7.51 7.44
CA SER A 185 -9.01 -6.28 8.01
C SER A 185 -7.55 -6.11 7.55
N PHE A 186 -7.10 -4.87 7.46
CA PHE A 186 -5.69 -4.59 7.14
C PHE A 186 -5.28 -3.20 7.60
N CYS A 187 -3.96 -2.98 7.70
CA CYS A 187 -3.38 -1.69 8.07
C CYS A 187 -4.00 -1.14 9.36
N THR A 188 -3.89 -1.93 10.43
CA THR A 188 -4.40 -1.56 11.75
C THR A 188 -3.52 -0.48 12.37
N ASN A 189 -4.17 0.56 12.90
CA ASN A 189 -3.52 1.64 13.62
C ASN A 189 -4.13 1.76 15.01
N ASN A 190 -3.31 1.91 16.04
CA ASN A 190 -3.71 1.91 17.42
C ASN A 190 -3.06 3.07 18.18
N ASN A 191 -3.63 3.45 19.32
CA ASN A 191 -3.18 4.49 20.26
C ASN A 191 -3.20 5.92 19.72
N ALA A 192 -2.51 6.21 18.65
CA ALA A 192 -2.49 7.47 17.94
C ALA A 192 -2.93 7.21 16.49
N ALA A 193 -4.15 6.70 16.36
CA ALA A 193 -4.75 6.22 15.12
C ALA A 193 -5.57 7.32 14.47
N TYR A 194 -5.18 7.71 13.26
CA TYR A 194 -5.83 8.75 12.48
C TYR A 194 -6.28 8.20 11.14
N VAL A 195 -7.38 8.73 10.62
CA VAL A 195 -7.80 8.51 9.25
C VAL A 195 -7.32 9.67 8.40
N ALA A 196 -6.89 9.39 7.18
CA ALA A 196 -6.46 10.39 6.21
C ALA A 196 -7.15 10.17 4.86
N VAL A 197 -7.41 11.27 4.16
CA VAL A 197 -7.84 11.23 2.77
C VAL A 197 -6.65 10.90 1.89
N GLU A 198 -6.84 9.96 0.99
CA GLU A 198 -5.92 9.65 -0.08
C GLU A 198 -6.60 9.98 -1.41
N GLU A 199 -6.06 10.95 -2.13
CA GLU A 199 -6.55 11.30 -3.45
C GLU A 199 -5.77 10.53 -4.52
N THR A 200 -6.49 9.82 -5.37
CA THR A 200 -5.90 9.07 -6.49
C THR A 200 -6.86 9.18 -7.67
N TYR A 201 -6.35 9.66 -8.80
CA TYR A 201 -7.14 9.89 -10.04
C TYR A 201 -8.31 10.88 -9.87
N GLY A 202 -8.22 11.81 -8.91
CA GLY A 202 -9.29 12.71 -8.55
C GLY A 202 -10.39 12.07 -7.69
N ASP A 203 -10.21 10.83 -7.29
CA ASP A 203 -11.12 10.13 -6.40
C ASP A 203 -10.60 10.19 -4.95
N HIS A 204 -11.47 10.48 -3.99
CA HIS A 204 -11.13 10.38 -2.57
C HIS A 204 -11.30 8.95 -2.08
N SER A 205 -10.30 8.44 -1.40
CA SER A 205 -10.38 7.23 -0.60
C SER A 205 -9.75 7.45 0.77
N TYR A 206 -10.00 6.55 1.71
CA TYR A 206 -9.55 6.73 3.08
C TYR A 206 -8.46 5.72 3.42
N ASN A 207 -7.48 6.15 4.19
CA ASN A 207 -6.40 5.32 4.68
C ASN A 207 -6.14 5.61 6.16
N GLY A 208 -5.31 4.80 6.82
CA GLY A 208 -4.98 4.97 8.23
C GLY A 208 -3.52 5.35 8.44
N HIS A 209 -3.31 6.16 9.47
CA HIS A 209 -2.01 6.56 9.95
C HIS A 209 -1.86 6.26 11.43
N ALA A 210 -0.67 5.83 11.85
CA ALA A 210 -0.31 5.71 13.25
C ALA A 210 0.93 6.56 13.52
N LYS A 211 0.81 7.44 14.52
CA LYS A 211 1.93 8.28 14.98
C LYS A 211 2.60 7.63 16.19
N LYS A 212 3.88 7.86 16.34
CA LYS A 212 4.69 7.37 17.49
C LYS A 212 4.72 8.36 18.65
N ASP A 213 4.72 9.65 18.35
CA ASP A 213 4.79 10.68 19.37
C ASP A 213 3.53 10.67 20.24
N MET A 214 3.73 10.48 21.54
CA MET A 214 2.64 10.39 22.54
C MET A 214 1.74 11.63 22.61
N ARG A 215 2.18 12.78 22.08
CA ARG A 215 1.35 14.00 21.96
C ARG A 215 0.13 13.79 21.06
N TYR A 216 0.20 12.81 20.16
CA TYR A 216 -0.86 12.49 19.21
C TYR A 216 -1.79 11.37 19.69
N ARG A 217 -1.65 10.92 20.94
CA ARG A 217 -2.50 9.85 21.47
C ARG A 217 -3.98 10.26 21.46
N ASN A 218 -4.85 9.38 20.92
CA ASN A 218 -6.28 9.60 20.83
C ASN A 218 -7.15 8.42 21.28
N ASP A 219 -6.53 7.35 21.78
CA ASP A 219 -7.18 6.13 22.25
C ASP A 219 -8.18 5.50 21.25
N MET A 220 -7.95 5.76 19.96
CA MET A 220 -8.70 5.20 18.85
C MET A 220 -7.93 4.05 18.21
N THR A 221 -8.67 3.18 17.53
CA THR A 221 -8.13 2.21 16.58
C THR A 221 -8.87 2.36 15.26
N ASN A 222 -8.16 2.20 14.16
CA ASN A 222 -8.78 2.10 12.85
C ASN A 222 -8.07 1.05 11.99
N PHE A 223 -8.83 0.44 11.09
CA PHE A 223 -8.33 -0.50 10.09
C PHE A 223 -9.26 -0.52 8.88
N GLY A 224 -8.71 -0.87 7.71
CA GLY A 224 -9.54 -1.12 6.54
C GLY A 224 -10.28 -2.44 6.66
N ILE A 225 -11.54 -2.50 6.29
CA ILE A 225 -12.27 -3.72 5.97
C ILE A 225 -12.33 -3.78 4.45
N LEU A 226 -11.44 -4.58 3.87
CA LEU A 226 -11.26 -4.65 2.43
C LEU A 226 -11.83 -5.96 1.89
N MET A 227 -12.74 -5.81 0.96
CA MET A 227 -13.33 -6.91 0.20
C MET A 227 -12.53 -7.14 -1.08
N GLU A 228 -12.20 -8.40 -1.35
CA GLU A 228 -11.61 -8.84 -2.59
C GLU A 228 -12.68 -9.59 -3.41
N ILE A 229 -12.93 -9.11 -4.63
CA ILE A 229 -13.94 -9.62 -5.54
C ILE A 229 -13.23 -10.16 -6.79
N ASN A 230 -13.44 -11.44 -7.09
CA ASN A 230 -12.90 -12.09 -8.27
C ASN A 230 -13.94 -12.14 -9.39
N GLY A 231 -13.48 -12.25 -10.64
CA GLY A 231 -14.36 -12.45 -11.80
C GLY A 231 -14.96 -11.18 -12.40
N ILE A 232 -14.53 -10.00 -11.96
CA ILE A 232 -14.86 -8.73 -12.62
C ILE A 232 -13.97 -8.59 -13.87
N GLU A 233 -14.59 -8.33 -15.03
CA GLU A 233 -13.90 -8.27 -16.32
C GLU A 233 -12.85 -7.15 -16.38
N ASP A 234 -13.23 -5.93 -15.95
CA ASP A 234 -12.31 -4.79 -15.79
C ASP A 234 -12.34 -4.30 -14.35
N PRO A 235 -11.47 -4.82 -13.46
CA PRO A 235 -11.44 -4.46 -12.06
C PRO A 235 -11.14 -2.98 -11.82
N PHE A 236 -10.33 -2.36 -12.66
CA PHE A 236 -9.94 -0.96 -12.51
C PHE A 236 -11.11 -0.03 -12.87
N ALA A 237 -11.72 -0.20 -14.04
CA ALA A 237 -12.85 0.61 -14.47
C ALA A 237 -14.05 0.45 -13.52
N TRP A 238 -14.35 -0.79 -13.11
CA TRP A 238 -15.41 -1.07 -12.13
C TRP A 238 -15.16 -0.35 -10.80
N SER A 239 -13.92 -0.44 -10.28
CA SER A 239 -13.57 0.22 -9.02
C SER A 239 -13.73 1.74 -9.11
N ARG A 240 -13.30 2.35 -10.23
CA ARG A 240 -13.46 3.79 -10.48
C ARG A 240 -14.92 4.21 -10.53
N GLU A 241 -15.75 3.45 -11.23
CA GLU A 241 -17.18 3.71 -11.32
C GLU A 241 -17.87 3.69 -9.93
N VAL A 242 -17.58 2.64 -9.15
CA VAL A 242 -18.14 2.51 -7.79
C VAL A 242 -17.65 3.63 -6.88
N VAL A 243 -16.36 3.94 -6.88
CA VAL A 243 -15.80 5.02 -6.06
C VAL A 243 -16.42 6.35 -6.42
N ASN A 244 -16.57 6.69 -7.70
CA ASN A 244 -17.22 7.93 -8.15
C ASN A 244 -18.67 8.03 -7.65
N LYS A 245 -19.42 6.92 -7.64
CA LYS A 245 -20.80 6.88 -7.14
C LYS A 245 -20.91 6.97 -5.61
N LEU A 246 -19.83 6.63 -4.89
CA LEU A 246 -19.75 6.69 -3.42
C LEU A 246 -19.19 8.03 -2.92
N GLN A 247 -19.12 9.03 -3.76
CA GLN A 247 -18.69 10.38 -3.39
C GLN A 247 -19.81 11.38 -3.49
N PHE A 248 -19.78 12.37 -2.63
CA PHE A 248 -20.66 13.53 -2.68
C PHE A 248 -19.81 14.79 -2.92
N ASN A 249 -19.99 15.44 -4.07
CA ASN A 249 -19.20 16.61 -4.49
C ASN A 249 -17.67 16.34 -4.46
N GLY A 250 -17.25 15.16 -4.91
CA GLY A 250 -15.83 14.75 -4.91
C GLY A 250 -15.27 14.36 -3.55
N THR A 251 -16.10 14.29 -2.52
CA THR A 251 -15.71 13.94 -1.16
C THR A 251 -16.33 12.60 -0.79
N GLY A 252 -15.56 11.69 -0.18
CA GLY A 252 -16.09 10.43 0.32
C GLY A 252 -17.04 10.62 1.50
N LEU A 253 -17.62 9.52 1.97
CA LEU A 253 -18.69 9.52 2.96
C LEU A 253 -18.20 9.08 4.35
N TYR A 254 -18.84 9.57 5.40
CA TYR A 254 -18.68 9.08 6.77
C TYR A 254 -20.04 8.70 7.37
N TYR A 255 -20.10 7.54 8.00
CA TYR A 255 -21.26 7.06 8.74
C TYR A 255 -20.87 6.54 10.12
N SER A 256 -21.68 6.85 11.12
CA SER A 256 -21.60 6.28 12.47
C SER A 256 -23.00 6.14 13.06
N PRO A 257 -23.37 4.97 13.64
CA PRO A 257 -24.67 4.78 14.29
C PRO A 257 -24.93 5.75 15.44
N THR A 258 -23.88 6.06 16.21
CA THR A 258 -23.98 6.92 17.42
C THR A 258 -23.38 8.31 17.22
N ARG A 259 -22.97 8.64 15.97
CA ARG A 259 -22.31 9.91 15.63
C ARG A 259 -21.05 10.17 16.48
N ILE A 260 -20.23 9.13 16.69
CA ILE A 260 -18.91 9.34 17.29
C ILE A 260 -18.16 10.38 16.46
N PRO A 261 -17.42 11.30 17.09
CA PRO A 261 -16.58 12.23 16.36
C PRO A 261 -15.56 11.43 15.53
N SER A 262 -15.42 11.80 14.26
CA SER A 262 -14.37 11.24 13.43
C SER A 262 -12.99 11.49 14.06
N SER A 263 -12.06 10.54 13.93
CA SER A 263 -10.68 10.78 14.32
C SER A 263 -10.09 11.83 13.38
N THR A 264 -9.86 13.03 13.90
CA THR A 264 -9.26 14.11 13.13
C THR A 264 -7.73 13.97 13.17
N SER A 265 -7.06 14.16 12.05
CA SER A 265 -5.64 14.48 12.06
C SER A 265 -5.48 15.89 12.61
N GLU A 266 -4.45 16.12 13.46
CA GLU A 266 -4.19 17.41 14.08
C GLU A 266 -4.29 18.56 13.08
N GLY A 267 -5.27 19.44 13.27
CA GLY A 267 -5.46 20.68 12.50
C GLY A 267 -6.14 20.58 11.14
N ASN A 268 -6.44 19.36 10.66
CA ASN A 268 -7.24 19.15 9.44
C ASN A 268 -8.36 18.16 9.71
N ASP A 269 -9.60 18.62 9.63
CA ASP A 269 -10.74 17.72 9.58
C ASP A 269 -10.58 16.78 8.38
N VAL A 270 -10.77 15.48 8.62
CA VAL A 270 -10.84 14.52 7.51
C VAL A 270 -12.06 14.90 6.69
N SER A 271 -11.83 15.36 5.47
CA SER A 271 -12.91 15.74 4.57
C SER A 271 -13.75 14.50 4.23
N ALA A 272 -14.91 14.37 4.88
CA ALA A 272 -15.87 13.32 4.62
C ALA A 272 -17.29 13.89 4.77
N PHE A 273 -18.18 13.53 3.86
CA PHE A 273 -19.57 13.95 3.95
C PHE A 273 -20.33 13.03 4.91
N GLN A 274 -20.81 13.60 6.01
CA GLN A 274 -21.61 12.87 7.01
C GLN A 274 -22.95 12.44 6.41
N ILE A 275 -23.25 11.13 6.49
CA ILE A 275 -24.54 10.56 6.08
C ILE A 275 -25.30 10.00 7.28
N ASP A 276 -26.63 10.10 7.25
CA ASP A 276 -27.51 9.62 8.32
C ASP A 276 -27.93 8.16 8.15
N ASN A 277 -27.77 7.60 6.96
CA ASN A 277 -28.09 6.20 6.66
C ASN A 277 -27.24 5.68 5.49
N LEU A 278 -27.25 4.37 5.32
CA LEU A 278 -26.41 3.64 4.36
C LEU A 278 -27.14 3.25 3.06
N SER A 279 -28.40 3.66 2.87
CA SER A 279 -29.21 3.23 1.71
C SER A 279 -28.61 3.64 0.36
N GLY A 280 -27.93 4.80 0.29
CA GLY A 280 -27.21 5.23 -0.91
C GLY A 280 -26.01 4.32 -1.22
N VAL A 281 -25.30 3.89 -0.18
CA VAL A 281 -24.15 2.96 -0.32
C VAL A 281 -24.63 1.56 -0.74
N GLU A 282 -25.72 1.08 -0.13
CA GLU A 282 -26.35 -0.21 -0.49
C GLU A 282 -26.79 -0.23 -1.96
N ASN A 283 -27.39 0.87 -2.44
CA ASN A 283 -27.81 0.96 -3.85
C ASN A 283 -26.63 0.93 -4.83
N VAL A 284 -25.48 1.47 -4.45
CA VAL A 284 -24.26 1.47 -5.30
C VAL A 284 -23.55 0.14 -5.26
N MET A 285 -23.36 -0.43 -4.07
CA MET A 285 -22.58 -1.65 -3.84
C MET A 285 -23.40 -2.94 -4.04
N GLY A 286 -24.73 -2.85 -3.96
CA GLY A 286 -25.62 -4.01 -4.09
C GLY A 286 -25.32 -5.10 -3.04
N GLU A 287 -25.29 -6.35 -3.47
CA GLU A 287 -25.03 -7.49 -2.58
C GLU A 287 -23.67 -7.43 -1.88
N TYR A 288 -22.67 -6.76 -2.47
CA TYR A 288 -21.33 -6.63 -1.89
C TYR A 288 -21.34 -5.85 -0.57
N TRP A 289 -22.28 -4.91 -0.40
CA TRP A 289 -22.44 -4.18 0.84
C TRP A 289 -22.85 -5.08 2.01
N THR A 290 -23.66 -6.08 1.74
CA THR A 290 -24.12 -7.06 2.76
C THR A 290 -22.91 -7.77 3.39
N TYR A 291 -21.91 -8.15 2.62
CA TYR A 291 -20.73 -8.82 3.16
C TYR A 291 -19.90 -7.93 4.10
N ILE A 292 -19.82 -6.61 3.83
CA ILE A 292 -19.13 -5.67 4.71
C ILE A 292 -19.91 -5.54 6.03
N MET A 293 -21.23 -5.40 5.96
CA MET A 293 -22.08 -5.31 7.16
C MET A 293 -22.06 -6.60 7.99
N ASP A 294 -22.12 -7.76 7.35
CA ASP A 294 -21.96 -9.07 8.02
C ASP A 294 -20.64 -9.19 8.76
N PHE A 295 -19.54 -8.66 8.17
CA PHE A 295 -18.25 -8.62 8.81
C PHE A 295 -18.28 -7.75 10.07
N ILE A 296 -18.92 -6.59 10.04
CA ILE A 296 -19.10 -5.69 11.20
C ILE A 296 -19.97 -6.36 12.26
N GLU A 297 -21.07 -7.01 11.87
CA GLU A 297 -21.94 -7.72 12.82
C GLU A 297 -21.20 -8.91 13.50
N ASP A 298 -20.35 -9.62 12.78
CA ASP A 298 -19.52 -10.66 13.39
C ASP A 298 -18.46 -10.07 14.32
N MET A 299 -17.91 -8.88 14.03
CA MET A 299 -17.05 -8.17 14.97
C MET A 299 -17.78 -7.84 16.28
N LYS A 300 -19.05 -7.43 16.23
CA LYS A 300 -19.86 -7.16 17.44
C LYS A 300 -20.04 -8.42 18.31
N LYS A 301 -20.10 -9.60 17.70
CA LYS A 301 -20.18 -10.88 18.42
C LYS A 301 -18.86 -11.23 19.11
N VAL A 302 -17.72 -10.96 18.45
CA VAL A 302 -16.38 -11.19 18.98
C VAL A 302 -16.01 -10.14 20.05
N PHE A 303 -16.43 -8.89 19.83
CA PHE A 303 -16.15 -7.74 20.68
C PHE A 303 -17.47 -7.15 21.23
N PRO A 304 -18.10 -7.76 22.24
CA PRO A 304 -19.47 -7.39 22.66
C PRO A 304 -19.63 -5.95 23.18
N THR A 305 -18.53 -5.31 23.57
CA THR A 305 -18.55 -3.90 24.00
C THR A 305 -18.61 -2.92 22.83
N LEU A 306 -18.35 -3.38 21.60
CA LEU A 306 -18.34 -2.53 20.41
C LEU A 306 -19.73 -1.99 20.08
N GLN A 307 -20.77 -2.85 20.09
CA GLN A 307 -22.15 -2.52 19.75
C GLN A 307 -22.23 -1.49 18.59
N ASP A 308 -22.73 -0.28 18.85
CA ASP A 308 -22.86 0.80 17.89
C ASP A 308 -21.79 1.91 18.05
N ASP A 309 -20.77 1.68 18.89
CA ASP A 309 -19.66 2.63 19.17
C ASP A 309 -18.55 2.52 18.11
N TRP A 310 -18.90 2.80 16.85
CA TRP A 310 -18.02 2.73 15.70
C TRP A 310 -18.42 3.71 14.58
N GLY A 311 -17.48 3.95 13.66
CA GLY A 311 -17.72 4.70 12.43
C GLY A 311 -17.00 4.08 11.24
N ILE A 312 -17.41 4.44 10.04
CA ILE A 312 -16.78 4.04 8.77
C ILE A 312 -16.66 5.20 7.81
N TYR A 313 -15.51 5.29 7.18
CA TYR A 313 -15.27 6.14 6.02
C TYR A 313 -15.38 5.31 4.75
N ILE A 314 -16.02 5.83 3.72
CA ILE A 314 -16.37 5.14 2.48
C ILE A 314 -15.98 6.02 1.28
N PRO A 315 -15.27 5.51 0.30
CA PRO A 315 -14.71 4.17 0.20
C PRO A 315 -13.29 4.08 0.74
N GLU A 316 -12.81 2.87 1.01
CA GLU A 316 -11.40 2.54 0.93
C GLU A 316 -11.19 1.65 -0.29
N VAL A 317 -10.26 1.99 -1.19
CA VAL A 317 -10.05 1.28 -2.45
C VAL A 317 -8.56 1.04 -2.69
N LYS A 318 -8.26 -0.11 -3.27
CA LYS A 318 -6.94 -0.40 -3.82
C LYS A 318 -7.09 -0.63 -5.32
N TYR A 319 -6.69 0.38 -6.10
CA TYR A 319 -6.56 0.20 -7.53
C TYR A 319 -5.40 -0.75 -7.82
N LEU A 320 -5.67 -1.79 -8.58
CA LEU A 320 -4.68 -2.77 -9.02
C LEU A 320 -4.63 -2.75 -10.54
N SER A 321 -3.43 -2.60 -11.09
CA SER A 321 -3.23 -2.83 -12.51
C SER A 321 -3.05 -4.32 -12.80
N PRO A 322 -3.29 -4.78 -14.02
CA PRO A 322 -2.84 -6.09 -14.45
C PRO A 322 -1.34 -6.25 -14.17
N GLU A 323 -0.95 -7.42 -13.67
CA GLU A 323 0.44 -7.70 -13.34
C GLU A 323 1.17 -8.22 -14.58
N PRO A 324 2.15 -7.49 -15.14
CA PRO A 324 2.88 -7.98 -16.28
C PRO A 324 3.65 -9.25 -15.93
N LEU A 325 3.72 -10.19 -16.87
CA LEU A 325 4.53 -11.38 -16.72
C LEU A 325 6.01 -11.02 -16.75
N VAL A 326 6.70 -11.40 -15.68
CA VAL A 326 8.12 -11.12 -15.48
C VAL A 326 8.94 -12.39 -15.34
N ASN A 327 10.23 -12.26 -15.61
CA ASN A 327 11.21 -13.29 -15.29
C ASN A 327 11.35 -13.38 -13.76
N TYR A 328 11.15 -14.55 -13.19
CA TYR A 328 11.19 -14.77 -11.73
C TYR A 328 12.56 -14.52 -11.12
N ARG A 329 13.61 -14.62 -11.92
CA ARG A 329 14.99 -14.43 -11.42
C ARG A 329 15.28 -12.98 -11.03
N ASN A 330 14.75 -11.99 -11.76
CA ASN A 330 15.15 -10.60 -11.62
C ASN A 330 14.04 -9.59 -11.89
N LEU A 331 12.80 -10.05 -11.98
CA LEU A 331 11.60 -9.24 -12.25
C LEU A 331 11.68 -8.40 -13.54
N SER A 332 12.55 -8.79 -14.49
CA SER A 332 12.57 -8.15 -15.81
C SER A 332 11.36 -8.58 -16.64
N LEU A 333 10.89 -7.69 -17.51
CA LEU A 333 9.84 -8.03 -18.47
C LEU A 333 10.29 -9.18 -19.38
N THR A 334 9.39 -10.11 -19.68
CA THR A 334 9.73 -11.26 -20.55
C THR A 334 10.16 -10.87 -21.95
N LYS A 335 9.73 -9.67 -22.43
CA LYS A 335 10.09 -9.11 -23.73
C LYS A 335 11.30 -8.16 -23.72
N PHE A 336 11.66 -7.62 -22.54
CA PHE A 336 12.69 -6.61 -22.38
C PHE A 336 13.52 -6.93 -21.13
N ALA A 337 14.64 -7.62 -21.32
CA ALA A 337 15.44 -8.19 -20.23
C ALA A 337 16.10 -7.15 -19.30
N ASN A 338 16.26 -5.91 -19.77
CA ASN A 338 16.83 -4.78 -19.03
C ASN A 338 15.76 -3.79 -18.50
N VAL A 339 14.48 -4.22 -18.46
CA VAL A 339 13.37 -3.44 -17.89
C VAL A 339 12.72 -4.24 -16.77
N HIS A 340 12.84 -3.76 -15.55
CA HIS A 340 12.38 -4.42 -14.34
C HIS A 340 11.20 -3.67 -13.73
N PHE A 341 10.13 -4.37 -13.41
CA PHE A 341 8.97 -3.79 -12.74
C PHE A 341 8.99 -4.16 -11.25
N VAL A 342 8.78 -3.18 -10.38
CA VAL A 342 8.75 -3.38 -8.92
C VAL A 342 7.65 -2.55 -8.26
N GLY A 343 7.26 -2.93 -7.05
CA GLY A 343 6.25 -2.23 -6.27
C GLY A 343 4.85 -2.33 -6.89
N ASP A 344 4.11 -1.23 -6.87
CA ASP A 344 2.73 -1.20 -7.39
C ASP A 344 2.64 -1.54 -8.88
N ALA A 345 3.68 -1.22 -9.66
CA ALA A 345 3.76 -1.59 -11.07
C ALA A 345 3.78 -3.12 -11.30
N LEU A 346 4.15 -3.90 -10.28
CA LEU A 346 4.10 -5.36 -10.24
C LEU A 346 3.08 -5.87 -9.19
N SER A 347 2.07 -5.05 -8.89
CA SER A 347 1.00 -5.34 -7.91
C SER A 347 1.51 -5.73 -6.51
N ALA A 348 2.74 -5.37 -6.15
CA ALA A 348 3.29 -5.58 -4.82
C ALA A 348 2.84 -4.47 -3.89
N ARG A 349 2.03 -4.82 -2.91
CA ARG A 349 1.50 -3.88 -1.92
C ARG A 349 2.30 -3.94 -0.61
N GLY A 350 2.61 -2.76 -0.10
CA GLY A 350 3.31 -2.55 1.16
C GLY A 350 4.79 -2.19 0.95
N ILE A 351 5.25 -1.23 1.76
CA ILE A 351 6.59 -0.63 1.67
C ILE A 351 7.69 -1.70 1.75
N THR A 352 7.55 -2.64 2.69
CA THR A 352 8.55 -3.71 2.89
C THR A 352 8.64 -4.63 1.68
N VAL A 353 7.51 -5.05 1.11
CA VAL A 353 7.50 -5.96 -0.06
C VAL A 353 8.04 -5.24 -1.30
N SER A 354 7.64 -3.97 -1.52
CA SER A 354 8.14 -3.16 -2.65
C SER A 354 9.63 -2.90 -2.55
N GLY A 355 10.11 -2.55 -1.34
CA GLY A 355 11.54 -2.36 -1.08
C GLY A 355 12.35 -3.66 -1.28
N ALA A 356 11.81 -4.78 -0.82
CA ALA A 356 12.45 -6.09 -0.99
C ALA A 356 12.51 -6.51 -2.47
N GLN A 357 11.51 -6.21 -3.29
CA GLN A 357 11.58 -6.40 -4.74
C GLN A 357 12.69 -5.54 -5.37
N ALA A 358 12.82 -4.28 -4.94
CA ALA A 358 13.86 -3.39 -5.44
C ALA A 358 15.26 -3.91 -5.10
N ILE A 359 15.48 -4.40 -3.87
CA ILE A 359 16.75 -5.01 -3.47
C ILE A 359 17.03 -6.28 -4.30
N TYR A 360 16.01 -7.14 -4.49
CA TYR A 360 16.13 -8.36 -5.28
C TYR A 360 16.59 -8.09 -6.71
N VAL A 361 16.01 -7.08 -7.37
CA VAL A 361 16.43 -6.64 -8.71
C VAL A 361 17.84 -6.07 -8.68
N ALA A 362 18.15 -5.21 -7.70
CA ALA A 362 19.47 -4.60 -7.59
C ALA A 362 20.59 -5.63 -7.37
N GLU A 363 20.37 -6.67 -6.57
CA GLU A 363 21.32 -7.77 -6.37
C GLU A 363 21.64 -8.50 -7.70
N ASP A 364 20.63 -8.78 -8.54
CA ASP A 364 20.85 -9.44 -9.84
C ASP A 364 21.61 -8.53 -10.81
N ILE A 365 21.21 -7.26 -10.94
CA ILE A 365 21.89 -6.27 -11.76
C ILE A 365 23.37 -6.14 -11.34
N LEU A 366 23.63 -5.94 -10.05
CA LEU A 366 24.98 -5.84 -9.52
C LEU A 366 25.78 -7.12 -9.79
N SER A 367 25.18 -8.29 -9.59
CA SER A 367 25.85 -9.56 -9.86
C SER A 367 26.26 -9.72 -11.33
N TYR A 368 25.51 -9.14 -12.26
CA TYR A 368 25.81 -9.14 -13.68
C TYR A 368 27.00 -8.24 -14.00
N TYR A 369 26.95 -6.97 -13.60
CA TYR A 369 27.98 -5.98 -13.93
C TYR A 369 29.30 -6.18 -13.17
N LEU A 370 29.28 -6.87 -12.01
CA LEU A 370 30.46 -7.10 -11.19
C LEU A 370 31.16 -8.44 -11.48
N ARG A 371 30.60 -9.30 -12.34
CA ARG A 371 31.23 -10.58 -12.71
C ARG A 371 32.60 -10.43 -13.35
N ASP A 372 32.81 -9.32 -14.06
CA ASP A 372 34.04 -9.06 -14.82
C ASP A 372 35.01 -8.06 -14.11
N THR A 373 34.67 -7.64 -12.88
CA THR A 373 35.53 -6.72 -12.12
C THR A 373 36.36 -7.46 -11.10
N GLU A 374 37.70 -7.22 -11.10
CA GLU A 374 38.67 -7.80 -10.14
C GLU A 374 38.53 -7.28 -8.69
N TYR A 375 37.40 -6.63 -8.31
CA TYR A 375 37.21 -6.02 -7.00
C TYR A 375 36.00 -6.59 -6.25
N PRO A 376 36.08 -7.78 -5.65
CA PRO A 376 34.99 -8.34 -4.84
C PRO A 376 34.76 -7.60 -3.52
N GLU A 377 35.71 -6.77 -3.05
CA GLU A 377 35.57 -6.02 -1.78
C GLU A 377 34.60 -4.84 -1.85
N PHE A 378 34.24 -4.37 -3.03
CA PHE A 378 33.28 -3.26 -3.19
C PHE A 378 31.85 -3.64 -2.82
N ILE A 379 31.48 -4.92 -2.92
CA ILE A 379 30.12 -5.41 -2.68
C ILE A 379 29.77 -5.36 -1.18
N SER A 380 30.73 -5.64 -0.29
CA SER A 380 30.48 -5.68 1.16
C SER A 380 30.15 -4.31 1.77
N HIS A 381 30.49 -3.21 1.09
CA HIS A 381 30.24 -1.84 1.56
C HIS A 381 28.91 -1.24 1.08
N TYR A 382 28.26 -1.86 0.07
CA TYR A 382 26.98 -1.39 -0.47
C TYR A 382 25.79 -2.24 -0.04
N VAL A 383 26.03 -3.45 0.45
CA VAL A 383 25.02 -4.40 0.91
C VAL A 383 24.95 -4.48 2.44
N ALA A 384 25.85 -3.81 3.16
CA ALA A 384 25.90 -3.74 4.63
C ALA A 384 25.27 -2.46 5.18
#